data_edf787f96766e8c4ada36e12c986ef0d
#
_entry.id   edf787f96766e8c4ada36e12c986ef0d
#
_cell.length_a   1.000
_cell.length_b   1.000
_cell.length_c   1.000
_cell.angle_alpha   90.00
_cell.angle_beta   90.00
_cell.angle_gamma   90.00
#
_symmetry.space_group_name_H-M   'P 1'
#
loop_
_entity.id
_entity.type
_entity.pdbx_description
1 polymer ?
#
loop_
_entity_poly.entity_id
_entity_poly.type
_entity_poly.pdbx_seq_one_letter_code
_entity_poly.pdbx_strand_id
1 'polypeptide(L)'
;YDENYFNNLLDAITQQAKLNYPPQMLAHEEEHILEDIKTRLENQKMDFETYLKLRGVEEEQFIADEVTPIAKQRLERSLIVDSLIDAEKLKLDQDILKENINDVMSEVIYSGNAESMQKQMGKEAFTRAISMEGVQRTMNTQLQNRLKLIATGQPIPEEAEEETPKDLEDLNQEEEHADEEAEKVQEVI
;
A
#
# COMPACT_ATOMS: atom_id res chain seq x y z
N TYR A 1 -15.38 -4.90 -13.48
CA TYR A 1 -16.22 -3.75 -13.91
C TYR A 1 -16.02 -2.57 -12.96
N ASP A 2 -16.09 -2.78 -11.66
CA ASP A 2 -15.99 -1.72 -10.64
C ASP A 2 -14.58 -1.09 -10.58
N GLU A 3 -13.53 -1.89 -10.72
CA GLU A 3 -12.15 -1.42 -10.71
C GLU A 3 -11.82 -0.51 -11.91
N ASN A 4 -12.26 -0.89 -13.11
CA ASN A 4 -12.10 -0.06 -14.29
C ASN A 4 -12.87 1.27 -14.19
N TYR A 5 -14.05 1.24 -13.58
CA TYR A 5 -14.83 2.46 -13.35
C TYR A 5 -14.10 3.40 -12.37
N PHE A 6 -13.57 2.86 -11.27
CA PHE A 6 -12.81 3.62 -10.29
C PHE A 6 -11.53 4.22 -10.90
N ASN A 7 -10.80 3.44 -11.69
CA ASN A 7 -9.61 3.92 -12.38
C ASN A 7 -9.94 5.08 -13.34
N ASN A 8 -10.98 4.94 -14.14
CA ASN A 8 -11.43 6.02 -15.05
C ASN A 8 -11.88 7.27 -14.27
N LEU A 9 -12.53 7.11 -13.14
CA LEU A 9 -12.95 8.22 -12.30
C LEU A 9 -11.75 8.96 -11.71
N LEU A 10 -10.76 8.24 -11.18
CA LEU A 10 -9.52 8.83 -10.67
C LEU A 10 -8.74 9.54 -11.79
N ASP A 11 -8.66 8.95 -12.98
CA ASP A 11 -8.00 9.58 -14.13
C ASP A 11 -8.70 10.87 -14.55
N ALA A 12 -10.03 10.90 -14.53
CA ALA A 12 -10.80 12.11 -14.81
C ALA A 12 -10.60 13.20 -13.76
N ILE A 13 -10.51 12.84 -12.50
CA ILE A 13 -10.19 13.76 -11.39
C ILE A 13 -8.75 14.29 -11.56
N THR A 14 -7.79 13.40 -11.85
CA THR A 14 -6.38 13.76 -12.05
C THR A 14 -6.21 14.78 -13.16
N GLN A 15 -6.92 14.60 -14.29
CA GLN A 15 -6.86 15.54 -15.41
C GLN A 15 -7.41 16.94 -15.08
N GLN A 16 -8.30 17.06 -14.11
CA GLN A 16 -8.90 18.34 -13.71
C GLN A 16 -8.19 18.96 -12.50
N ALA A 17 -7.44 18.18 -11.75
CA ALA A 17 -6.74 18.63 -10.56
C ALA A 17 -5.54 19.50 -10.91
N LYS A 18 -5.28 20.51 -10.08
CA LYS A 18 -4.04 21.29 -10.12
C LYS A 18 -3.14 20.78 -9.00
N LEU A 19 -2.19 19.94 -9.38
CA LEU A 19 -1.24 19.38 -8.44
C LEU A 19 0.03 20.24 -8.42
N ASN A 20 0.54 20.50 -7.21
CA ASN A 20 1.81 21.17 -7.00
C ASN A 20 2.58 20.39 -5.94
N TYR A 21 3.67 19.76 -6.35
CA TYR A 21 4.52 18.95 -5.49
C TYR A 21 5.99 19.27 -5.74
N PRO A 22 6.86 19.10 -4.72
CA PRO A 22 8.31 19.30 -4.88
C PRO A 22 8.89 18.33 -5.91
N PRO A 23 9.87 18.77 -6.75
CA PRO A 23 10.53 17.89 -7.72
C PRO A 23 11.15 16.64 -7.10
N GLN A 24 11.56 16.70 -5.84
CA GLN A 24 12.15 15.59 -5.11
C GLN A 24 11.18 14.39 -4.97
N MET A 25 9.87 14.64 -4.88
CA MET A 25 8.88 13.57 -4.82
C MET A 25 8.83 12.78 -6.13
N LEU A 26 8.92 13.47 -7.27
CA LEU A 26 8.98 12.81 -8.57
C LEU A 26 10.27 12.01 -8.72
N ALA A 27 11.41 12.60 -8.36
CA ALA A 27 12.71 11.92 -8.43
C ALA A 27 12.73 10.64 -7.55
N HIS A 28 12.13 10.69 -6.38
CA HIS A 28 12.02 9.52 -5.51
C HIS A 28 11.13 8.42 -6.12
N GLU A 29 10.02 8.79 -6.74
CA GLU A 29 9.15 7.83 -7.43
C GLU A 29 9.82 7.23 -8.67
N GLU A 30 10.63 8.01 -9.41
CA GLU A 30 11.45 7.52 -10.51
C GLU A 30 12.47 6.47 -10.03
N GLU A 31 13.12 6.73 -8.90
CA GLU A 31 14.07 5.80 -8.28
C GLU A 31 13.41 4.48 -7.91
N HIS A 32 12.24 4.51 -7.28
CA HIS A 32 11.47 3.32 -6.96
C HIS A 32 11.08 2.50 -8.19
N ILE A 33 10.63 3.15 -9.25
CA ILE A 33 10.27 2.44 -10.49
C ILE A 33 11.50 1.81 -11.13
N LEU A 34 12.63 2.52 -11.13
CA LEU A 34 13.90 1.97 -11.64
C LEU A 34 14.36 0.75 -10.84
N GLU A 35 14.23 0.79 -9.52
CA GLU A 35 14.57 -0.32 -8.64
C GLU A 35 13.67 -1.53 -8.88
N ASP A 36 12.36 -1.30 -9.05
CA ASP A 36 11.40 -2.35 -9.42
C ASP A 36 11.75 -2.99 -10.79
N ILE A 37 12.14 -2.18 -11.77
CA ILE A 37 12.56 -2.67 -13.10
C ILE A 37 13.85 -3.49 -12.97
N LYS A 38 14.86 -2.97 -12.26
CA LYS A 38 16.14 -3.67 -12.04
C LYS A 38 15.90 -5.04 -11.35
N THR A 39 15.13 -5.06 -10.27
CA THR A 39 14.79 -6.29 -9.55
C THR A 39 14.06 -7.29 -10.44
N ARG A 40 13.15 -6.84 -11.30
CA ARG A 40 12.42 -7.70 -12.23
C ARG A 40 13.35 -8.30 -13.30
N LEU A 41 14.29 -7.51 -13.80
CA LEU A 41 15.30 -7.98 -14.76
C LEU A 41 16.26 -8.98 -14.12
N GLU A 42 16.73 -8.74 -12.91
CA GLU A 42 17.58 -9.68 -12.16
C GLU A 42 16.91 -11.03 -11.96
N ASN A 43 15.61 -11.05 -11.63
CA ASN A 43 14.81 -12.27 -11.54
C ASN A 43 14.75 -13.03 -12.87
N GLN A 44 14.88 -12.33 -14.00
CA GLN A 44 14.99 -12.89 -15.35
C GLN A 44 16.44 -13.19 -15.77
N LYS A 45 17.42 -13.04 -14.84
CA LYS A 45 18.86 -13.22 -15.07
C LYS A 45 19.41 -12.27 -16.14
N MET A 46 18.86 -11.08 -16.20
CA MET A 46 19.30 -10.01 -17.10
C MET A 46 19.70 -8.80 -16.25
N ASP A 47 20.87 -8.22 -16.53
CA ASP A 47 21.25 -6.95 -15.91
C ASP A 47 20.67 -5.75 -16.69
N PHE A 48 20.52 -4.64 -16.01
CA PHE A 48 19.88 -3.44 -16.55
C PHE A 48 20.68 -2.84 -17.73
N GLU A 49 22.01 -2.86 -17.67
CA GLU A 49 22.82 -2.35 -18.76
C GLU A 49 22.66 -3.18 -20.05
N THR A 50 22.62 -4.51 -19.92
CA THR A 50 22.34 -5.41 -21.06
C THR A 50 20.97 -5.16 -21.64
N TYR A 51 19.97 -4.92 -20.79
CA TYR A 51 18.61 -4.57 -21.23
C TYR A 51 18.60 -3.27 -22.05
N LEU A 52 19.25 -2.21 -21.58
CA LEU A 52 19.37 -0.93 -22.31
C LEU A 52 20.11 -1.10 -23.64
N LYS A 53 21.22 -1.85 -23.65
CA LYS A 53 21.99 -2.14 -24.88
C LYS A 53 21.16 -2.89 -25.91
N LEU A 54 20.37 -3.87 -25.50
CA LEU A 54 19.47 -4.61 -26.40
C LEU A 54 18.38 -3.72 -26.99
N ARG A 55 17.92 -2.69 -26.24
CA ARG A 55 16.96 -1.70 -26.72
C ARG A 55 17.59 -0.57 -27.52
N GLY A 56 18.91 -0.41 -27.44
CA GLY A 56 19.64 0.65 -28.13
C GLY A 56 19.32 2.04 -27.59
N VAL A 57 19.03 2.13 -26.28
CA VAL A 57 18.72 3.39 -25.60
C VAL A 57 19.70 3.64 -24.45
N GLU A 58 20.02 4.91 -24.21
CA GLU A 58 20.79 5.34 -23.05
C GLU A 58 19.90 5.43 -21.81
N GLU A 59 20.51 5.27 -20.63
CA GLU A 59 19.75 5.28 -19.35
C GLU A 59 18.95 6.56 -19.15
N GLU A 60 19.55 7.72 -19.42
CA GLU A 60 18.88 9.03 -19.28
C GLU A 60 17.65 9.14 -20.20
N GLN A 61 17.78 8.64 -21.43
CA GLN A 61 16.66 8.62 -22.37
C GLN A 61 15.56 7.66 -21.94
N PHE A 62 15.94 6.48 -21.45
CA PHE A 62 14.99 5.50 -20.92
C PHE A 62 14.22 6.08 -19.73
N ILE A 63 14.90 6.77 -18.81
CA ILE A 63 14.25 7.43 -17.67
C ILE A 63 13.26 8.48 -18.18
N ALA A 64 13.69 9.37 -19.07
CA ALA A 64 12.85 10.46 -19.55
C ALA A 64 11.61 9.98 -20.32
N ASP A 65 11.78 8.96 -21.17
CA ASP A 65 10.74 8.51 -22.09
C ASP A 65 9.77 7.48 -21.47
N GLU A 66 10.25 6.65 -20.54
CA GLU A 66 9.48 5.55 -20.00
C GLU A 66 9.21 5.66 -18.48
N VAL A 67 10.24 5.99 -17.69
CA VAL A 67 10.11 6.01 -16.21
C VAL A 67 9.38 7.25 -15.75
N THR A 68 9.81 8.44 -16.18
CA THR A 68 9.24 9.72 -15.74
C THR A 68 7.72 9.83 -15.98
N PRO A 69 7.16 9.44 -17.15
CA PRO A 69 5.71 9.49 -17.34
C PRO A 69 4.95 8.56 -16.38
N ILE A 70 5.48 7.37 -16.12
CA ILE A 70 4.88 6.40 -15.20
C ILE A 70 4.98 6.91 -13.76
N ALA A 71 6.15 7.41 -13.36
CA ALA A 71 6.40 7.98 -12.04
C ALA A 71 5.46 9.16 -11.76
N LYS A 72 5.33 10.06 -12.74
CA LYS A 72 4.41 11.19 -12.65
C LYS A 72 2.96 10.74 -12.47
N GLN A 73 2.49 9.83 -13.30
CA GLN A 73 1.12 9.31 -13.22
C GLN A 73 0.86 8.65 -11.87
N ARG A 74 1.79 7.83 -11.37
CA ARG A 74 1.68 7.12 -10.09
C ARG A 74 1.67 8.09 -8.92
N LEU A 75 2.60 9.06 -8.90
CA LEU A 75 2.68 10.10 -7.88
C LEU A 75 1.40 10.97 -7.84
N GLU A 76 0.98 11.47 -9.00
CA GLU A 76 -0.20 12.33 -9.08
C GLU A 76 -1.46 11.59 -8.62
N ARG A 77 -1.59 10.31 -8.98
CA ARG A 77 -2.69 9.47 -8.53
C ARG A 77 -2.67 9.23 -7.02
N SER A 78 -1.50 8.97 -6.43
CA SER A 78 -1.36 8.82 -4.98
C SER A 78 -1.76 10.08 -4.25
N LEU A 79 -1.26 11.24 -4.67
CA LEU A 79 -1.60 12.54 -4.06
C LEU A 79 -3.11 12.86 -4.13
N ILE A 80 -3.78 12.45 -5.20
CA ILE A 80 -5.23 12.63 -5.33
C ILE A 80 -5.97 11.70 -4.38
N VAL A 81 -5.57 10.42 -4.31
CA VAL A 81 -6.16 9.46 -3.38
C VAL A 81 -6.04 9.95 -1.94
N ASP A 82 -4.85 10.38 -1.53
CA ASP A 82 -4.61 10.93 -0.20
C ASP A 82 -5.47 12.16 0.07
N SER A 83 -5.54 13.08 -0.90
CA SER A 83 -6.36 14.28 -0.78
C SER A 83 -7.86 13.97 -0.70
N LEU A 84 -8.34 12.95 -1.39
CA LEU A 84 -9.74 12.51 -1.33
C LEU A 84 -10.06 11.83 0.02
N ILE A 85 -9.14 11.01 0.53
CA ILE A 85 -9.28 10.40 1.86
C ILE A 85 -9.41 11.48 2.93
N ASP A 86 -8.54 12.51 2.87
CA ASP A 86 -8.57 13.63 3.80
C ASP A 86 -9.83 14.47 3.66
N ALA A 87 -10.23 14.79 2.43
CA ALA A 87 -11.42 15.61 2.15
C ALA A 87 -12.72 14.94 2.62
N GLU A 88 -12.84 13.63 2.40
CA GLU A 88 -13.98 12.82 2.82
C GLU A 88 -13.88 12.40 4.30
N LYS A 89 -12.76 12.71 4.98
CA LYS A 89 -12.49 12.37 6.39
C LYS A 89 -12.70 10.87 6.68
N LEU A 90 -12.27 10.03 5.74
CA LEU A 90 -12.43 8.59 5.87
C LEU A 90 -11.64 8.07 7.07
N LYS A 91 -12.32 7.39 7.97
CA LYS A 91 -11.72 6.70 9.11
C LYS A 91 -11.50 5.23 8.75
N LEU A 92 -10.49 4.64 9.35
CA LEU A 92 -10.16 3.24 9.13
C LEU A 92 -11.24 2.34 9.78
N ASP A 93 -11.97 1.60 8.95
CA ASP A 93 -12.94 0.60 9.39
C ASP A 93 -12.19 -0.65 9.87
N GLN A 94 -12.39 -1.01 11.14
CA GLN A 94 -11.67 -2.11 11.78
C GLN A 94 -12.06 -3.50 11.25
N ASP A 95 -13.29 -3.69 10.84
CA ASP A 95 -13.76 -4.97 10.34
C ASP A 95 -13.25 -5.21 8.91
N ILE A 96 -13.31 -4.19 8.06
CA ILE A 96 -12.72 -4.23 6.71
C ILE A 96 -11.19 -4.39 6.82
N LEU A 97 -10.56 -3.74 7.80
CA LEU A 97 -9.11 -3.86 8.03
C LEU A 97 -8.71 -5.30 8.37
N LYS A 98 -9.42 -5.93 9.30
CA LYS A 98 -9.17 -7.33 9.68
C LYS A 98 -9.31 -8.28 8.48
N GLU A 99 -10.35 -8.09 7.68
CA GLU A 99 -10.58 -8.86 6.46
C GLU A 99 -9.42 -8.68 5.47
N ASN A 100 -9.05 -7.44 5.16
CA ASN A 100 -7.94 -7.16 4.24
C ASN A 100 -6.58 -7.67 4.74
N ILE A 101 -6.28 -7.57 6.04
CA ILE A 101 -5.05 -8.15 6.61
C ILE A 101 -5.03 -9.67 6.44
N ASN A 102 -6.15 -10.34 6.70
CA ASN A 102 -6.28 -11.79 6.52
C ASN A 102 -6.12 -12.19 5.04
N ASP A 103 -6.67 -11.41 4.12
CA ASP A 103 -6.55 -11.64 2.69
C ASP A 103 -5.09 -11.50 2.22
N VAL A 104 -4.41 -10.41 2.61
CA VAL A 104 -2.98 -10.20 2.32
C VAL A 104 -2.14 -11.36 2.87
N MET A 105 -2.37 -11.74 4.12
CA MET A 105 -1.65 -12.86 4.75
C MET A 105 -1.90 -14.17 3.97
N SER A 106 -3.14 -14.43 3.60
CA SER A 106 -3.52 -15.61 2.83
C SER A 106 -2.85 -15.62 1.45
N GLU A 107 -2.84 -14.50 0.74
CA GLU A 107 -2.15 -14.36 -0.56
C GLU A 107 -0.65 -14.68 -0.44
N VAL A 108 0.01 -14.15 0.59
CA VAL A 108 1.44 -14.39 0.83
C VAL A 108 1.71 -15.87 1.17
N ILE A 109 0.84 -16.51 1.97
CA ILE A 109 0.94 -17.94 2.28
C ILE A 109 0.73 -18.79 1.04
N TYR A 110 -0.32 -18.52 0.25
CA TYR A 110 -0.62 -19.28 -0.98
C TYR A 110 0.42 -19.08 -2.06
N SER A 111 1.10 -17.94 -2.12
CA SER A 111 2.23 -17.73 -3.05
C SER A 111 3.46 -18.58 -2.71
N GLY A 112 3.50 -19.20 -1.52
CA GLY A 112 4.62 -19.98 -1.04
C GLY A 112 5.84 -19.15 -0.61
N ASN A 113 5.72 -17.82 -0.61
CA ASN A 113 6.83 -16.91 -0.34
C ASN A 113 6.91 -16.46 1.13
N ALA A 114 5.92 -16.79 1.97
CA ALA A 114 5.81 -16.32 3.35
C ALA A 114 7.09 -16.57 4.17
N GLU A 115 7.60 -17.81 4.17
CA GLU A 115 8.82 -18.16 4.92
C GLU A 115 10.07 -17.44 4.38
N SER A 116 10.17 -17.31 3.06
CA SER A 116 11.29 -16.62 2.42
C SER A 116 11.30 -15.13 2.77
N MET A 117 10.15 -14.47 2.64
CA MET A 117 9.99 -13.06 2.99
C MET A 117 10.25 -12.82 4.48
N GLN A 118 9.70 -13.65 5.35
CA GLN A 118 9.92 -13.54 6.80
C GLN A 118 11.39 -13.75 7.21
N LYS A 119 12.12 -14.67 6.53
CA LYS A 119 13.55 -14.88 6.76
C LYS A 119 14.41 -13.71 6.27
N GLN A 120 14.03 -13.08 5.16
CA GLN A 120 14.79 -11.98 4.58
C GLN A 120 14.64 -10.67 5.37
N MET A 121 13.43 -10.30 5.74
CA MET A 121 13.16 -9.02 6.40
C MET A 121 12.99 -9.10 7.93
N GLY A 122 12.86 -10.31 8.49
CA GLY A 122 12.56 -10.54 9.91
C GLY A 122 11.05 -10.47 10.21
N LYS A 123 10.67 -11.09 11.35
CA LYS A 123 9.25 -11.26 11.72
C LYS A 123 8.52 -9.91 11.88
N GLU A 124 9.13 -8.96 12.59
CA GLU A 124 8.50 -7.65 12.85
C GLU A 124 8.28 -6.84 11.58
N ALA A 125 9.30 -6.76 10.71
CA ALA A 125 9.18 -6.03 9.44
C ALA A 125 8.18 -6.71 8.50
N PHE A 126 8.12 -8.04 8.50
CA PHE A 126 7.12 -8.81 7.75
C PHE A 126 5.70 -8.51 8.25
N THR A 127 5.46 -8.56 9.56
CA THR A 127 4.15 -8.24 10.13
C THR A 127 3.75 -6.81 9.82
N ARG A 128 4.68 -5.85 9.95
CA ARG A 128 4.43 -4.45 9.61
C ARG A 128 4.06 -4.28 8.13
N ALA A 129 4.77 -4.96 7.23
CA ALA A 129 4.47 -4.88 5.79
C ALA A 129 3.05 -5.40 5.48
N ILE A 130 2.65 -6.53 6.06
CA ILE A 130 1.28 -7.07 5.91
C ILE A 130 0.23 -6.09 6.45
N SER A 131 0.49 -5.53 7.64
CA SER A 131 -0.44 -4.56 8.26
C SER A 131 -0.57 -3.28 7.43
N MET A 132 0.55 -2.74 6.92
CA MET A 132 0.52 -1.55 6.06
C MET A 132 -0.24 -1.80 4.76
N GLU A 133 -0.02 -2.94 4.12
CA GLU A 133 -0.77 -3.33 2.92
C GLU A 133 -2.27 -3.47 3.22
N GLY A 134 -2.63 -4.09 4.35
CA GLY A 134 -4.01 -4.19 4.81
C GLY A 134 -4.66 -2.82 5.02
N VAL A 135 -3.96 -1.88 5.66
CA VAL A 135 -4.43 -0.49 5.84
C VAL A 135 -4.66 0.17 4.49
N GLN A 136 -3.72 0.06 3.57
CA GLN A 136 -3.82 0.68 2.25
C GLN A 136 -4.98 0.12 1.43
N ARG A 137 -5.18 -1.20 1.43
CA ARG A 137 -6.34 -1.84 0.79
C ARG A 137 -7.65 -1.39 1.40
N THR A 138 -7.70 -1.28 2.73
CA THR A 138 -8.90 -0.81 3.44
C THR A 138 -9.26 0.61 3.04
N MET A 139 -8.32 1.55 3.09
CA MET A 139 -8.57 2.94 2.69
C MET A 139 -8.98 3.06 1.22
N ASN A 140 -8.35 2.30 0.32
CA ASN A 140 -8.75 2.26 -1.08
C ASN A 140 -10.16 1.72 -1.28
N THR A 141 -10.53 0.65 -0.58
CA THR A 141 -11.88 0.06 -0.64
C THR A 141 -12.93 1.04 -0.13
N GLN A 142 -12.67 1.68 1.02
CA GLN A 142 -13.56 2.69 1.58
C GLN A 142 -13.72 3.90 0.65
N LEU A 143 -12.62 4.39 0.07
CA LEU A 143 -12.66 5.48 -0.89
C LEU A 143 -13.46 5.10 -2.14
N GLN A 144 -13.25 3.90 -2.70
CA GLN A 144 -14.03 3.40 -3.83
C GLN A 144 -15.52 3.39 -3.54
N ASN A 145 -15.90 2.84 -2.39
CA ASN A 145 -17.29 2.78 -1.95
C ASN A 145 -17.88 4.20 -1.78
N ARG A 146 -17.12 5.09 -1.16
CA ARG A 146 -17.52 6.48 -0.95
C ARG A 146 -17.75 7.22 -2.26
N LEU A 147 -16.80 7.14 -3.19
CA LEU A 147 -16.90 7.77 -4.50
C LEU A 147 -18.04 7.17 -5.34
N LYS A 148 -18.32 5.87 -5.20
CA LYS A 148 -19.46 5.21 -5.86
C LYS A 148 -20.79 5.75 -5.34
N LEU A 149 -20.94 5.95 -4.03
CA LEU A 149 -22.13 6.56 -3.44
C LEU A 149 -22.34 7.99 -3.95
N ILE A 150 -21.28 8.80 -3.97
CA ILE A 150 -21.32 10.18 -4.48
C ILE A 150 -21.75 10.19 -5.95
N ALA A 151 -21.10 9.36 -6.78
CA ALA A 151 -21.37 9.32 -8.22
C ALA A 151 -22.78 8.81 -8.58
N THR A 152 -23.36 7.95 -7.73
CA THR A 152 -24.73 7.42 -7.92
C THR A 152 -25.81 8.25 -7.22
N GLY A 153 -25.43 9.32 -6.51
CA GLY A 153 -26.35 10.15 -5.73
C GLY A 153 -27.03 9.40 -4.58
N GLN A 154 -26.43 8.32 -4.11
CA GLN A 154 -26.93 7.58 -2.96
C GLN A 154 -26.59 8.29 -1.65
N PRO A 155 -27.45 8.17 -0.61
CA PRO A 155 -27.15 8.76 0.68
C PRO A 155 -25.86 8.18 1.25
N ILE A 156 -24.98 9.06 1.68
CA ILE A 156 -23.75 8.71 2.36
C ILE A 156 -24.13 8.32 3.78
N PRO A 157 -23.81 7.09 4.25
CA PRO A 157 -24.02 6.75 5.64
C PRO A 157 -23.29 7.77 6.53
N GLU A 158 -24.00 8.37 7.48
CA GLU A 158 -23.33 9.11 8.55
C GLU A 158 -22.50 8.10 9.33
N GLU A 159 -21.18 8.25 9.30
CA GLU A 159 -20.29 7.41 10.10
C GLU A 159 -20.69 7.63 11.56
N ALA A 160 -21.11 6.56 12.24
CA ALA A 160 -21.30 6.58 13.66
C ALA A 160 -20.01 7.10 14.30
N GLU A 161 -20.10 8.05 15.22
CA GLU A 161 -18.98 8.49 16.05
C GLU A 161 -18.56 7.30 16.92
N GLU A 162 -17.83 6.35 16.36
CA GLU A 162 -17.15 5.34 17.15
C GLU A 162 -16.02 6.04 17.90
N GLU A 163 -16.09 5.92 19.20
CA GLU A 163 -15.08 6.38 20.14
C GLU A 163 -13.71 5.94 19.66
N THR A 164 -12.77 6.88 19.62
CA THR A 164 -11.35 6.62 19.37
C THR A 164 -10.92 5.41 20.18
N PRO A 165 -10.29 4.35 19.56
CA PRO A 165 -9.76 3.26 20.33
C PRO A 165 -8.76 3.82 21.35
N LYS A 166 -9.03 3.58 22.60
CA LYS A 166 -8.06 3.80 23.65
C LYS A 166 -6.89 2.88 23.37
N ASP A 167 -5.75 3.52 23.16
CA ASP A 167 -4.40 3.05 23.39
C ASP A 167 -3.94 1.75 22.69
N LEU A 168 -3.11 1.97 21.68
CA LEU A 168 -2.09 1.00 21.21
C LEU A 168 -1.15 0.53 22.37
N GLU A 169 -1.25 1.15 23.54
CA GLU A 169 -0.52 0.76 24.76
C GLU A 169 -1.13 -0.46 25.46
N ASP A 170 -2.42 -0.73 25.31
CA ASP A 170 -3.07 -1.89 25.95
C ASP A 170 -2.73 -3.24 25.26
N LEU A 171 -2.39 -3.25 23.99
CA LEU A 171 -1.99 -4.48 23.29
C LEU A 171 -0.59 -4.98 23.70
N ASN A 172 0.29 -4.10 24.20
CA ASN A 172 1.59 -4.50 24.74
C ASN A 172 1.49 -5.06 26.17
N GLN A 173 0.43 -4.78 26.91
CA GLN A 173 0.29 -5.27 28.29
C GLN A 173 -0.29 -6.69 28.36
N GLU A 174 -1.06 -7.12 27.37
CA GLU A 174 -1.55 -8.51 27.32
C GLU A 174 -0.45 -9.50 26.91
N GLU A 175 0.55 -9.10 26.11
CA GLU A 175 1.69 -9.97 25.77
C GLU A 175 2.67 -10.13 26.94
N GLU A 176 2.92 -9.10 27.77
CA GLU A 176 3.78 -9.22 28.93
C GLU A 176 3.17 -10.12 30.03
N HIS A 177 1.84 -10.15 30.17
CA HIS A 177 1.17 -11.04 31.13
C HIS A 177 1.15 -12.51 30.66
N ALA A 178 1.14 -12.78 29.37
CA ALA A 178 1.16 -14.13 28.84
C ALA A 178 2.54 -14.80 29.00
N ASP A 179 3.62 -14.02 28.89
CA ASP A 179 4.98 -14.51 29.08
C ASP A 179 5.32 -14.76 30.58
N GLU A 180 4.77 -13.94 31.50
CA GLU A 180 4.94 -14.18 32.95
C GLU A 180 4.21 -15.43 33.46
N GLU A 181 3.06 -15.79 32.85
CA GLU A 181 2.38 -17.05 33.21
C GLU A 181 3.08 -18.28 32.63
N ALA A 182 3.70 -18.16 31.45
CA ALA A 182 4.46 -19.25 30.85
C ALA A 182 5.76 -19.58 31.62
N GLU A 183 6.42 -18.59 32.20
CA GLU A 183 7.63 -18.78 33.01
C GLU A 183 7.33 -19.43 34.36
N LYS A 184 6.19 -19.12 34.98
CA LYS A 184 5.75 -19.70 36.26
C LYS A 184 5.37 -21.19 36.18
N VAL A 185 5.03 -21.68 34.98
CA VAL A 185 4.70 -23.12 34.78
C VAL A 185 5.95 -23.99 34.59
N GLN A 186 7.09 -23.41 34.21
CA GLN A 186 8.34 -24.14 34.05
C GLN A 186 9.14 -24.31 35.35
N GLU A 187 8.83 -23.58 36.42
CA GLU A 187 9.55 -23.68 37.72
C GLU A 187 8.92 -24.68 38.70
N VAL A 188 7.85 -25.38 38.31
CA VAL A 188 7.11 -26.34 39.18
C VAL A 188 7.20 -27.80 38.67
N ILE A 189 8.07 -28.11 37.73
CA ILE A 189 8.43 -29.48 37.33
C ILE A 189 9.94 -29.65 37.51
#